data_3300b2aab5135a697cebe194d92b10d2
#
_entry.id   3300b2aab5135a697cebe194d92b10d2
#
_cell.length_a   1.000
_cell.length_b   1.000
_cell.length_c   1.000
_cell.angle_alpha   90.00
_cell.angle_beta   90.00
_cell.angle_gamma   90.00
#
_symmetry.space_group_name_H-M   'P 1'
#
loop_
_entity.id
_entity.type
_entity.pdbx_description
1 polymer ?
#
loop_
_entity_poly.entity_id
_entity_poly.type
_entity_poly.pdbx_seq_one_letter_code
_entity_poly.pdbx_strand_id
1 'polypeptide(L)'
;MKIHIKRINEDFQMEAVNEEGNTIMMDGSPSIGGANLGMRPMQLLLAAIGGCSAIDVIHILKKQRQVITSFSVEVDGISEPVDDYSLYRNITVLFRIKGNVDVKKAQKAAQLSFEKYCSVSKTLEHTAN
;
A
#
# COMPACT_ATOMS: atom_id res chain seq x y z
N MET A 1 8.53 7.08 -15.76
CA MET A 1 7.72 7.30 -14.54
C MET A 1 8.50 8.22 -13.61
N LYS A 2 7.94 9.39 -13.33
CA LYS A 2 8.60 10.39 -12.47
C LYS A 2 7.66 10.84 -11.37
N ILE A 3 8.22 11.06 -10.19
CA ILE A 3 7.55 11.66 -9.05
C ILE A 3 8.36 12.89 -8.64
N HIS A 4 7.69 14.04 -8.52
CA HIS A 4 8.27 15.24 -7.96
C HIS A 4 7.83 15.39 -6.52
N ILE A 5 8.77 15.70 -5.64
CA ILE A 5 8.50 15.89 -4.21
C ILE A 5 9.00 17.26 -3.83
N LYS A 6 8.15 18.07 -3.20
CA LYS A 6 8.52 19.40 -2.71
C LYS A 6 8.08 19.59 -1.26
N ARG A 7 8.88 20.33 -0.52
CA ARG A 7 8.55 20.79 0.83
C ARG A 7 7.50 21.90 0.74
N ILE A 8 6.43 21.79 1.52
CA ILE A 8 5.30 22.75 1.45
C ILE A 8 5.07 23.52 2.75
N ASN A 9 5.84 23.28 3.80
CA ASN A 9 5.89 24.14 4.99
C ASN A 9 7.35 24.31 5.45
N GLU A 10 7.57 24.94 6.58
CA GLU A 10 8.91 25.18 7.08
C GLU A 10 9.51 23.99 7.85
N ASP A 11 8.73 22.95 8.07
CA ASP A 11 9.15 21.74 8.78
C ASP A 11 9.37 20.57 7.82
N PHE A 12 8.58 19.52 7.89
CA PHE A 12 8.83 18.26 7.19
C PHE A 12 7.72 17.83 6.24
N GLN A 13 6.69 18.68 6.03
CA GLN A 13 5.59 18.31 5.17
C GLN A 13 6.02 18.35 3.71
N MET A 14 5.80 17.25 3.00
CA MET A 14 6.12 17.07 1.59
C MET A 14 4.87 16.75 0.78
N GLU A 15 4.81 17.29 -0.42
CA GLU A 15 3.81 16.90 -1.42
C GLU A 15 4.51 16.15 -2.55
N ALA A 16 4.06 14.93 -2.82
CA ALA A 16 4.50 14.16 -3.97
C ALA A 16 3.46 14.24 -5.08
N VAL A 17 3.91 14.46 -6.31
CA VAL A 17 3.06 14.63 -7.49
C VAL A 17 3.58 13.72 -8.60
N ASN A 18 2.67 12.97 -9.24
CA ASN A 18 3.00 12.20 -10.44
C ASN A 18 2.86 13.05 -11.73
N GLU A 19 3.16 12.44 -12.86
CA GLU A 19 3.10 13.13 -14.15
C GLU A 19 1.68 13.54 -14.55
N GLU A 20 0.65 12.86 -14.02
CA GLU A 20 -0.76 13.16 -14.29
C GLU A 20 -1.38 14.17 -13.30
N GLY A 21 -0.59 14.66 -12.34
CA GLY A 21 -1.03 15.65 -11.38
C GLY A 21 -1.69 15.11 -10.11
N ASN A 22 -1.68 13.80 -9.90
CA ASN A 22 -2.18 13.21 -8.65
C ASN A 22 -1.18 13.45 -7.53
N THR A 23 -1.68 13.72 -6.33
CA THR A 23 -0.85 14.13 -5.20
C THR A 23 -1.02 13.25 -3.98
N ILE A 24 0.05 13.14 -3.19
CA ILE A 24 0.05 12.50 -1.88
C ILE A 24 0.84 13.38 -0.92
N MET A 25 0.32 13.54 0.31
CA MET A 25 1.00 14.26 1.38
C MET A 25 1.79 13.31 2.27
N MET A 26 3.01 13.70 2.58
CA MET A 26 3.89 13.05 3.55
C MET A 26 4.32 14.04 4.62
N ASP A 27 4.59 13.54 5.81
CA ASP A 27 5.15 14.37 6.89
C ASP A 27 6.08 13.53 7.75
N GLY A 28 6.96 14.20 8.45
CA GLY A 28 7.80 13.60 9.46
C GLY A 28 7.03 13.28 10.73
N SER A 29 7.61 12.43 11.57
CA SER A 29 7.02 12.11 12.88
C SER A 29 6.96 13.36 13.76
N PRO A 30 5.92 13.52 14.61
CA PRO A 30 5.90 14.57 15.62
C PRO A 30 7.13 14.56 16.55
N SER A 31 7.73 13.40 16.78
CA SER A 31 8.93 13.28 17.60
C SER A 31 10.16 14.02 17.05
N ILE A 32 10.19 14.31 15.75
CA ILE A 32 11.28 15.08 15.13
C ILE A 32 10.83 16.48 14.71
N GLY A 33 9.58 16.86 14.98
CA GLY A 33 9.03 18.16 14.62
C GLY A 33 8.01 18.16 13.51
N GLY A 34 7.55 17.01 13.07
CA GLY A 34 6.46 16.89 12.10
C GLY A 34 5.12 17.32 12.70
N ALA A 35 4.20 17.76 11.84
CA ALA A 35 2.90 18.29 12.25
C ALA A 35 1.75 17.31 12.03
N ASN A 36 2.05 16.07 11.67
CA ASN A 36 1.05 15.02 11.36
C ASN A 36 0.08 15.44 10.23
N LEU A 37 0.62 16.09 9.22
CA LEU A 37 -0.14 16.58 8.06
C LEU A 37 -0.01 15.67 6.83
N GLY A 38 0.43 14.46 7.02
CA GLY A 38 0.56 13.45 5.98
C GLY A 38 1.06 12.14 6.55
N MET A 39 1.04 11.10 5.71
CA MET A 39 1.57 9.80 6.09
C MET A 39 3.09 9.84 6.16
N ARG A 40 3.67 8.98 7.02
CA ARG A 40 5.11 8.72 7.00
C ARG A 40 5.48 7.95 5.74
N PRO A 41 6.68 8.15 5.18
CA PRO A 41 7.12 7.38 4.00
C PRO A 41 7.01 5.86 4.18
N MET A 42 7.33 5.31 5.35
CA MET A 42 7.20 3.88 5.62
C MET A 42 5.75 3.40 5.58
N GLN A 43 4.80 4.25 5.98
CA GLN A 43 3.36 3.93 5.86
C GLN A 43 2.92 3.89 4.39
N LEU A 44 3.52 4.70 3.54
CA LEU A 44 3.22 4.69 2.10
C LEU A 44 3.64 3.38 1.42
N LEU A 45 4.66 2.69 1.92
CA LEU A 45 5.01 1.36 1.42
C LEU A 45 3.88 0.37 1.70
N LEU A 46 3.26 0.45 2.88
CA LEU A 46 2.10 -0.39 3.21
C LEU A 46 0.88 -0.01 2.38
N ALA A 47 0.64 1.28 2.18
CA ALA A 47 -0.44 1.74 1.31
C ALA A 47 -0.22 1.26 -0.13
N ALA A 48 1.02 1.28 -0.60
CA ALA A 48 1.36 0.84 -1.95
C ALA A 48 1.09 -0.66 -2.16
N ILE A 49 1.51 -1.52 -1.22
CA ILE A 49 1.28 -2.97 -1.37
C ILE A 49 -0.21 -3.30 -1.25
N GLY A 50 -0.93 -2.67 -0.32
CA GLY A 50 -2.37 -2.84 -0.16
C GLY A 50 -3.15 -2.38 -1.40
N GLY A 51 -2.82 -1.20 -1.92
CA GLY A 51 -3.47 -0.66 -3.12
C GLY A 51 -3.18 -1.46 -4.37
N CYS A 52 -1.94 -1.87 -4.57
CA CYS A 52 -1.54 -2.67 -5.72
C CYS A 52 -2.28 -4.03 -5.74
N SER A 53 -2.28 -4.73 -4.62
CA SER A 53 -2.97 -6.01 -4.51
C SER A 53 -4.49 -5.86 -4.59
N ALA A 54 -5.05 -4.79 -4.02
CA ALA A 54 -6.49 -4.50 -4.12
C ALA A 54 -6.93 -4.32 -5.57
N ILE A 55 -6.17 -3.57 -6.35
CA ILE A 55 -6.46 -3.35 -7.78
C ILE A 55 -6.47 -4.69 -8.52
N ASP A 56 -5.49 -5.55 -8.27
CA ASP A 56 -5.43 -6.88 -8.89
C ASP A 56 -6.64 -7.73 -8.53
N VAL A 57 -6.98 -7.81 -7.25
CA VAL A 57 -8.12 -8.62 -6.76
C VAL A 57 -9.43 -8.13 -7.38
N ILE A 58 -9.66 -6.83 -7.38
CA ILE A 58 -10.87 -6.25 -7.99
C ILE A 58 -10.92 -6.57 -9.48
N HIS A 59 -9.80 -6.40 -10.18
CA HIS A 59 -9.71 -6.64 -11.62
C HIS A 59 -10.03 -8.11 -11.96
N ILE A 60 -9.45 -9.05 -11.21
CA ILE A 60 -9.68 -10.49 -11.41
C ILE A 60 -11.16 -10.84 -11.13
N LEU A 61 -11.71 -10.35 -10.01
CA LEU A 61 -13.10 -10.64 -9.64
C LEU A 61 -14.09 -10.04 -10.64
N LYS A 62 -13.83 -8.85 -11.17
CA LYS A 62 -14.66 -8.25 -12.21
C LYS A 62 -14.65 -9.07 -13.49
N LYS A 63 -13.49 -9.57 -13.92
CA LYS A 63 -13.40 -10.47 -15.08
C LYS A 63 -14.18 -11.76 -14.89
N GLN A 64 -14.27 -12.25 -13.66
CA GLN A 64 -15.03 -13.44 -13.32
C GLN A 64 -16.51 -13.12 -13.02
N ARG A 65 -16.97 -11.92 -13.33
CA ARG A 65 -18.35 -11.44 -13.16
C ARG A 65 -18.85 -11.53 -11.71
N GLN A 66 -17.93 -11.41 -10.75
CA GLN A 66 -18.29 -11.30 -9.35
C GLN A 66 -18.74 -9.86 -9.05
N VAL A 67 -19.73 -9.70 -8.19
CA VAL A 67 -20.29 -8.38 -7.85
C VAL A 67 -19.83 -7.98 -6.47
N ILE A 68 -18.96 -6.96 -6.42
CA ILE A 68 -18.42 -6.42 -5.18
C ILE A 68 -19.28 -5.23 -4.76
N THR A 69 -19.85 -5.27 -3.56
CA THR A 69 -20.61 -4.15 -2.98
C THR A 69 -19.79 -3.36 -1.96
N SER A 70 -18.79 -3.98 -1.33
CA SER A 70 -17.88 -3.32 -0.39
C SER A 70 -16.52 -3.99 -0.44
N PHE A 71 -15.47 -3.18 -0.43
CA PHE A 71 -14.09 -3.67 -0.49
C PHE A 71 -13.21 -2.79 0.40
N SER A 72 -12.52 -3.41 1.33
CA SER A 72 -11.54 -2.71 2.15
C SER A 72 -10.32 -3.60 2.37
N VAL A 73 -9.18 -2.97 2.61
CA VAL A 73 -7.91 -3.65 2.85
C VAL A 73 -7.27 -3.05 4.09
N GLU A 74 -6.82 -3.91 5.00
CA GLU A 74 -6.00 -3.52 6.12
C GLU A 74 -4.62 -4.12 5.93
N VAL A 75 -3.60 -3.30 6.08
CA VAL A 75 -2.20 -3.72 5.92
C VAL A 75 -1.47 -3.47 7.22
N ASP A 76 -0.90 -4.53 7.79
CA ASP A 76 -0.09 -4.45 9.00
C ASP A 76 1.35 -4.79 8.67
N GLY A 77 2.25 -3.88 8.99
CA GLY A 77 3.68 -4.05 8.79
C GLY A 77 4.43 -4.07 10.11
N ILE A 78 5.22 -5.11 10.33
CA ILE A 78 6.11 -5.23 11.49
C ILE A 78 7.54 -4.95 11.04
N SER A 79 8.11 -3.87 11.55
CA SER A 79 9.48 -3.49 11.25
C SER A 79 10.44 -3.91 12.35
N GLU A 80 11.69 -4.12 11.97
CA GLU A 80 12.79 -4.40 12.88
C GLU A 80 13.90 -3.36 12.67
N PRO A 81 14.51 -2.85 13.75
CA PRO A 81 15.69 -2.00 13.64
C PRO A 81 16.87 -2.76 13.03
N VAL A 82 17.56 -2.12 12.10
CA VAL A 82 18.81 -2.60 11.50
C VAL A 82 19.76 -1.40 11.48
N ASP A 83 20.76 -1.41 12.35
CA ASP A 83 21.64 -0.24 12.54
C ASP A 83 20.82 1.03 12.82
N ASP A 84 20.93 2.08 12.00
CA ASP A 84 20.26 3.37 12.19
C ASP A 84 18.93 3.45 11.43
N TYR A 85 18.49 2.38 10.80
CA TYR A 85 17.23 2.33 10.06
C TYR A 85 16.41 1.10 10.46
N SER A 86 15.17 1.02 9.99
CA SER A 86 14.29 -0.13 10.21
C SER A 86 13.79 -0.66 8.87
N LEU A 87 13.63 -1.98 8.81
CA LEU A 87 13.08 -2.66 7.64
C LEU A 87 11.81 -3.41 8.04
N TYR A 88 10.81 -3.43 7.16
CA TYR A 88 9.70 -4.36 7.33
C TYR A 88 10.20 -5.78 7.16
N ARG A 89 9.86 -6.66 8.11
CA ARG A 89 10.15 -8.09 8.05
C ARG A 89 8.92 -8.92 7.80
N ASN A 90 7.76 -8.46 8.25
CA ASN A 90 6.48 -9.13 8.01
C ASN A 90 5.45 -8.09 7.62
N ILE A 91 4.73 -8.37 6.55
CA ILE A 91 3.61 -7.56 6.09
C ILE A 91 2.42 -8.48 5.90
N THR A 92 1.32 -8.17 6.59
CA THR A 92 0.06 -8.92 6.48
C THR A 92 -0.96 -8.04 5.79
N VAL A 93 -1.61 -8.58 4.77
CA VAL A 93 -2.65 -7.88 4.01
C VAL A 93 -3.97 -8.63 4.21
N LEU A 94 -4.95 -7.95 4.77
CA LEU A 94 -6.28 -8.50 5.04
C LEU A 94 -7.30 -7.84 4.14
N PHE A 95 -7.97 -8.63 3.30
CA PHE A 95 -9.06 -8.15 2.44
C PHE A 95 -10.41 -8.42 3.11
N ARG A 96 -11.27 -7.41 3.12
CA ARG A 96 -12.66 -7.54 3.52
C ARG A 96 -13.53 -7.24 2.32
N ILE A 97 -14.16 -8.27 1.78
CA ILE A 97 -14.92 -8.19 0.53
C ILE A 97 -16.37 -8.61 0.81
N LYS A 98 -17.32 -7.76 0.42
CA LYS A 98 -18.75 -8.05 0.51
C LYS A 98 -19.36 -7.98 -0.88
N GLY A 99 -20.41 -8.75 -1.10
CA GLY A 99 -21.14 -8.77 -2.35
C GLY A 99 -21.50 -10.18 -2.78
N ASN A 100 -21.91 -10.32 -4.03
CA ASN A 100 -22.14 -11.62 -4.65
C ASN A 100 -20.80 -12.15 -5.17
N VAL A 101 -19.97 -12.63 -4.24
CA VAL A 101 -18.60 -13.06 -4.50
C VAL A 101 -18.39 -14.47 -3.94
N ASP A 102 -17.95 -15.38 -4.80
CA ASP A 102 -17.55 -16.72 -4.39
C ASP A 102 -16.27 -16.65 -3.57
N VAL A 103 -16.27 -17.27 -2.38
CA VAL A 103 -15.15 -17.22 -1.44
C VAL A 103 -13.87 -17.82 -2.05
N LYS A 104 -13.99 -18.93 -2.78
CA LYS A 104 -12.83 -19.57 -3.41
C LYS A 104 -12.22 -18.70 -4.51
N LYS A 105 -13.06 -18.00 -5.27
CA LYS A 105 -12.60 -17.06 -6.29
C LYS A 105 -11.89 -15.85 -5.65
N ALA A 106 -12.41 -15.34 -4.55
CA ALA A 106 -11.77 -14.26 -3.81
C ALA A 106 -10.40 -14.70 -3.26
N GLN A 107 -10.32 -15.87 -2.65
CA GLN A 107 -9.07 -16.43 -2.15
C GLN A 107 -8.04 -16.64 -3.26
N LYS A 108 -8.49 -17.17 -4.41
CA LYS A 108 -7.61 -17.37 -5.56
C LYS A 108 -7.12 -16.05 -6.15
N ALA A 109 -7.99 -15.05 -6.21
CA ALA A 109 -7.61 -13.72 -6.69
C ALA A 109 -6.52 -13.09 -5.79
N ALA A 110 -6.67 -13.15 -4.47
CA ALA A 110 -5.67 -12.69 -3.52
C ALA A 110 -4.34 -13.44 -3.68
N GLN A 111 -4.39 -14.76 -3.79
CA GLN A 111 -3.21 -15.59 -4.00
C GLN A 111 -2.48 -15.20 -5.29
N LEU A 112 -3.20 -15.06 -6.40
CA LEU A 112 -2.61 -14.69 -7.69
C LEU A 112 -1.97 -13.31 -7.66
N SER A 113 -2.56 -12.36 -6.95
CA SER A 113 -1.97 -11.03 -6.82
C SER A 113 -0.55 -11.12 -6.24
N PHE A 114 -0.38 -11.79 -5.10
CA PHE A 114 0.92 -11.88 -4.43
C PHE A 114 1.90 -12.79 -5.14
N GLU A 115 1.44 -13.88 -5.70
CA GLU A 115 2.33 -14.83 -6.40
C GLU A 115 2.77 -14.34 -7.77
N LYS A 116 1.94 -13.56 -8.46
CA LYS A 116 2.16 -13.31 -9.88
C LYS A 116 2.07 -11.85 -10.31
N TYR A 117 1.12 -11.07 -9.81
CA TYR A 117 0.78 -9.77 -10.44
C TYR A 117 1.19 -8.53 -9.67
N CYS A 118 1.27 -8.57 -8.35
CA CYS A 118 1.55 -7.38 -7.55
C CYS A 118 3.04 -6.99 -7.62
N SER A 119 3.35 -5.99 -8.44
CA SER A 119 4.73 -5.51 -8.61
C SER A 119 5.31 -4.95 -7.31
N VAL A 120 4.49 -4.31 -6.47
CA VAL A 120 4.94 -3.80 -5.18
C VAL A 120 5.34 -4.97 -4.26
N SER A 121 4.51 -6.03 -4.20
CA SER A 121 4.83 -7.23 -3.44
C SER A 121 6.14 -7.84 -3.91
N LYS A 122 6.31 -7.98 -5.22
CA LYS A 122 7.54 -8.52 -5.81
C LYS A 122 8.77 -7.66 -5.48
N THR A 123 8.60 -6.36 -5.40
CA THR A 123 9.69 -5.45 -5.03
C THR A 123 10.08 -5.62 -3.56
N LEU A 124 9.11 -5.85 -2.67
CA LEU A 124 9.34 -5.93 -1.23
C LEU A 124 9.64 -7.35 -0.71
N GLU A 125 9.36 -8.40 -1.48
CA GLU A 125 9.44 -9.79 -1.00
C GLU A 125 10.84 -10.24 -0.60
N HIS A 126 11.88 -9.59 -1.08
CA HIS A 126 13.26 -9.90 -0.71
C HIS A 126 13.66 -9.34 0.67
N THR A 127 12.86 -8.44 1.21
CA THR A 127 13.11 -7.81 2.51
C THR A 127 12.09 -8.26 3.56
N ALA A 128 10.84 -8.45 3.19
CA ALA A 128 9.74 -8.77 4.09
C ALA A 128 8.96 -10.02 3.62
N ASN A 129 8.47 -10.77 4.59
CA ASN A 129 7.52 -11.85 4.35
C ASN A 129 6.09 -11.29 4.30
#